data_c360d660d23a9236251711ec14c5d3e7
#
_entry.id   c360d660d23a9236251711ec14c5d3e7
#
_cell.length_a   1.000
_cell.length_b   1.000
_cell.length_c   1.000
_cell.angle_alpha   90.00
_cell.angle_beta   90.00
_cell.angle_gamma   90.00
#
_symmetry.space_group_name_H-M   'P 1'
#
loop_
_entity.id
_entity.type
_entity.pdbx_description
1 polymer ?
#
loop_
_entity_poly.entity_id
_entity_poly.type
_entity_poly.pdbx_seq_one_letter_code
_entity_poly.pdbx_strand_id
1 'polypeptide(L)'
;MYSVNIDKLMDIGSEKRKSLVQTAHNITEVLSQGKSVAVIGGKVDTFRIAYSIMEAGNKVLLVDGDITSDVFLGKYKLGKNARGVMDYLKNPDEDYELVCVTNHKELDII
;
A
#
# COMPACT_ATOMS: atom_id res chain seq x y z
N MET A 1 8.80 12.54 -8.46
CA MET A 1 8.09 11.30 -8.06
C MET A 1 8.58 10.88 -6.67
N TYR A 2 7.66 10.61 -5.79
CA TYR A 2 8.00 10.14 -4.46
C TYR A 2 8.41 8.68 -4.50
N SER A 3 9.39 8.30 -3.65
CA SER A 3 9.83 6.91 -3.56
C SER A 3 10.12 6.53 -2.10
N VAL A 4 9.91 5.28 -1.76
CA VAL A 4 10.11 4.78 -0.41
C VAL A 4 10.61 3.34 -0.43
N ASN A 5 11.54 3.01 0.49
CA ASN A 5 11.95 1.63 0.74
C ASN A 5 11.09 1.06 1.87
N ILE A 6 10.40 -0.01 1.58
CA ILE A 6 9.39 -0.61 2.44
C ILE A 6 9.81 -1.92 3.11
N ASP A 7 11.02 -2.39 2.89
CA ASP A 7 11.46 -3.72 3.35
C ASP A 7 11.40 -3.88 4.86
N LYS A 8 11.64 -2.80 5.61
CA LYS A 8 11.57 -2.85 7.09
C LYS A 8 10.19 -3.21 7.63
N LEU A 9 9.13 -2.91 6.89
CA LEU A 9 7.77 -3.27 7.31
C LEU A 9 7.53 -4.77 7.25
N MET A 10 8.32 -5.48 6.45
CA MET A 10 8.21 -6.92 6.27
C MET A 10 9.22 -7.70 7.12
N ASP A 11 9.94 -7.05 8.01
CA ASP A 11 10.82 -7.70 9.00
C ASP A 11 9.96 -8.24 10.15
N ILE A 12 9.33 -9.39 9.91
CA ILE A 12 8.38 -10.04 10.81
C ILE A 12 8.70 -11.53 10.88
N GLY A 13 8.23 -12.19 11.96
CA GLY A 13 8.46 -13.61 12.18
C GLY A 13 7.89 -14.51 11.07
N SER A 14 8.46 -15.71 10.93
CA SER A 14 8.09 -16.66 9.88
C SER A 14 6.62 -17.09 9.93
N GLU A 15 6.04 -17.26 11.12
CA GLU A 15 4.62 -17.62 11.26
C GLU A 15 3.70 -16.52 10.76
N LYS A 16 4.01 -15.26 11.07
CA LYS A 16 3.26 -14.12 10.58
C LYS A 16 3.38 -13.98 9.06
N ARG A 17 4.57 -14.25 8.51
CA ARG A 17 4.78 -14.30 7.05
C ARG A 17 3.92 -15.37 6.40
N LYS A 18 3.85 -16.56 6.96
CA LYS A 18 3.01 -17.66 6.45
C LYS A 18 1.54 -17.28 6.45
N SER A 19 1.04 -16.67 7.52
CA SER A 19 -0.34 -16.18 7.59
C SER A 19 -0.64 -15.16 6.51
N LEU A 20 0.28 -14.24 6.26
CA LEU A 20 0.14 -13.24 5.20
C LEU A 20 0.13 -13.86 3.81
N VAL A 21 1.01 -14.83 3.55
CA VAL A 21 1.03 -15.56 2.27
C VAL A 21 -0.30 -16.28 2.05
N GLN A 22 -0.84 -16.92 3.07
CA GLN A 22 -2.13 -17.63 2.97
C GLN A 22 -3.28 -16.63 2.73
N THR A 23 -3.28 -15.51 3.44
CA THR A 23 -4.29 -14.46 3.26
C THR A 23 -4.23 -13.88 1.85
N ALA A 24 -3.03 -13.58 1.35
CA ALA A 24 -2.84 -13.09 -0.01
C ALA A 24 -3.34 -14.09 -1.05
N HIS A 25 -3.04 -15.38 -0.86
CA HIS A 25 -3.50 -16.43 -1.75
C HIS A 25 -5.03 -16.51 -1.79
N ASN A 26 -5.68 -16.47 -0.62
CA ASN A 26 -7.13 -16.50 -0.53
C ASN A 26 -7.78 -15.30 -1.21
N ILE A 27 -7.20 -14.12 -1.04
CA ILE A 27 -7.69 -12.90 -1.71
C ILE A 27 -7.55 -13.02 -3.23
N THR A 28 -6.41 -13.45 -3.72
CA THR A 28 -6.16 -13.56 -5.16
C THR A 28 -7.03 -14.62 -5.82
N GLU A 29 -7.38 -15.68 -5.12
CA GLU A 29 -8.34 -16.69 -5.64
C GLU A 29 -9.74 -16.12 -5.82
N VAL A 30 -10.18 -15.27 -4.89
CA VAL A 30 -11.52 -14.64 -4.96
C VAL A 30 -11.55 -13.51 -5.98
N LEU A 31 -10.46 -12.77 -6.09
CA LEU A 31 -10.33 -11.68 -7.04
C LEU A 31 -9.91 -12.21 -8.41
N SER A 32 -10.82 -12.25 -9.35
CA SER A 32 -10.43 -12.42 -10.75
C SER A 32 -9.69 -11.16 -11.23
N GLN A 33 -8.95 -11.27 -12.33
CA GLN A 33 -8.09 -10.22 -12.86
C GLN A 33 -8.77 -8.83 -12.91
N GLY A 34 -8.00 -7.80 -12.56
CA GLY A 34 -8.42 -6.41 -12.70
C GLY A 34 -9.42 -5.93 -11.65
N LYS A 35 -9.50 -6.58 -10.50
CA LYS A 35 -10.43 -6.19 -9.44
C LYS A 35 -9.74 -5.47 -8.29
N SER A 36 -10.54 -4.81 -7.48
CA SER A 36 -10.10 -4.12 -6.27
C SER A 36 -10.68 -4.79 -5.03
N VAL A 37 -9.99 -4.62 -3.92
CA VAL A 37 -10.44 -5.09 -2.60
C VAL A 37 -10.29 -3.96 -1.59
N ALA A 38 -11.28 -3.79 -0.73
CA ALA A 38 -11.19 -2.88 0.40
C ALA A 38 -10.79 -3.67 1.66
N VAL A 39 -9.80 -3.15 2.37
CA VAL A 39 -9.34 -3.74 3.63
C VAL A 39 -9.64 -2.75 4.76
N ILE A 40 -10.36 -3.21 5.76
CA ILE A 40 -10.69 -2.42 6.96
C ILE A 40 -9.85 -2.97 8.11
N GLY A 41 -8.96 -2.12 8.66
CA GLY A 41 -8.05 -2.53 9.73
C GLY A 41 -6.87 -1.59 9.87
N GLY A 42 -5.84 -2.05 10.58
CA GLY A 42 -4.63 -1.27 10.77
C GLY A 42 -3.86 -1.05 9.46
N LYS A 43 -3.30 0.14 9.29
CA LYS A 43 -2.55 0.50 8.07
C LYS A 43 -1.37 -0.43 7.80
N VAL A 44 -0.63 -0.80 8.84
CA VAL A 44 0.55 -1.66 8.70
C VAL A 44 0.15 -3.07 8.25
N ASP A 45 -0.92 -3.61 8.79
CA ASP A 45 -1.42 -4.92 8.39
C ASP A 45 -1.96 -4.90 6.95
N THR A 46 -2.69 -3.86 6.60
CA THR A 46 -3.18 -3.65 5.22
C THR A 46 -2.01 -3.56 4.24
N PHE A 47 -0.97 -2.81 4.59
CA PHE A 47 0.25 -2.72 3.80
C PHE A 47 0.90 -4.10 3.61
N ARG A 48 1.02 -4.86 4.69
CA ARG A 48 1.63 -6.20 4.64
C ARG A 48 0.84 -7.17 3.77
N ILE A 49 -0.48 -7.05 3.78
CA ILE A 49 -1.34 -7.83 2.87
C ILE A 49 -1.07 -7.44 1.42
N ALA A 50 -1.03 -6.15 1.12
CA ALA A 50 -0.71 -5.66 -0.23
C ALA A 50 0.66 -6.14 -0.71
N TYR A 51 1.66 -6.07 0.14
CA TYR A 51 3.01 -6.58 -0.13
C TYR A 51 2.99 -8.08 -0.45
N SER A 52 2.26 -8.86 0.33
CA SER A 52 2.18 -10.31 0.13
C SER A 52 1.43 -10.67 -1.16
N ILE A 53 0.44 -9.90 -1.56
CA ILE A 53 -0.24 -10.04 -2.85
C ILE A 53 0.74 -9.76 -3.98
N MET A 54 1.58 -8.75 -3.85
CA MET A 54 2.64 -8.44 -4.81
C MET A 54 3.65 -9.60 -4.91
N GLU A 55 4.11 -10.12 -3.78
CA GLU A 55 5.04 -11.26 -3.76
C GLU A 55 4.46 -12.51 -4.42
N ALA A 56 3.14 -12.66 -4.41
CA ALA A 56 2.45 -13.76 -5.09
C ALA A 56 2.40 -13.61 -6.63
N GLY A 57 3.04 -12.58 -7.17
CA GLY A 57 3.16 -12.37 -8.62
C GLY A 57 2.20 -11.34 -9.20
N ASN A 58 1.60 -10.50 -8.38
CA ASN A 58 0.63 -9.50 -8.81
C ASN A 58 1.23 -8.10 -8.82
N LYS A 59 0.70 -7.25 -9.68
CA LYS A 59 0.96 -5.83 -9.69
C LYS A 59 -0.08 -5.14 -8.80
N VAL A 60 0.36 -4.35 -7.83
CA VAL A 60 -0.51 -3.82 -6.78
C VAL A 60 -0.38 -2.31 -6.68
N LEU A 61 -1.51 -1.64 -6.61
CA LEU A 61 -1.61 -0.25 -6.16
C LEU A 61 -2.30 -0.23 -4.80
N LEU A 62 -1.57 0.15 -3.77
CA LEU A 62 -2.13 0.36 -2.44
C LEU A 62 -2.63 1.79 -2.31
N VAL A 63 -3.93 1.94 -2.10
CA VAL A 63 -4.55 3.24 -1.85
C VAL A 63 -4.80 3.40 -0.35
N ASP A 64 -4.09 4.36 0.28
CA ASP A 64 -4.32 4.69 1.68
C ASP A 64 -5.52 5.63 1.80
N GLY A 65 -6.68 5.05 2.05
CA GLY A 65 -7.93 5.79 2.25
C GLY A 65 -8.22 6.15 3.71
N ASP A 66 -7.33 5.82 4.64
CA ASP A 66 -7.50 6.16 6.05
C ASP A 66 -7.02 7.58 6.32
N ILE A 67 -7.97 8.50 6.39
CA ILE A 67 -7.71 9.92 6.64
C ILE A 67 -7.46 10.25 8.12
N THR A 68 -7.56 9.28 9.02
CA THR A 68 -7.42 9.49 10.46
C THR A 68 -5.99 9.36 10.96
N SER A 69 -5.08 8.89 10.11
CA SER A 69 -3.71 8.57 10.51
C SER A 69 -2.75 8.85 9.35
N ASP A 70 -1.58 9.36 9.69
CA ASP A 70 -0.50 9.68 8.75
C ASP A 70 0.70 8.70 8.89
N VAL A 71 0.45 7.47 9.33
CA VAL A 71 1.48 6.50 9.68
C VAL A 71 2.53 6.34 8.57
N PHE A 72 2.12 6.31 7.30
CA PHE A 72 3.07 6.18 6.20
C PHE A 72 3.92 7.43 6.05
N LEU A 73 3.33 8.61 6.05
CA LEU A 73 4.07 9.87 5.94
C LEU A 73 5.02 10.06 7.11
N GLY A 74 4.55 9.86 8.34
CA GLY A 74 5.36 9.99 9.54
C GLY A 74 6.52 9.02 9.59
N LYS A 75 6.29 7.78 9.23
CA LYS A 75 7.30 6.72 9.31
C LYS A 75 8.36 6.81 8.23
N TYR A 76 7.98 7.19 7.03
CA TYR A 76 8.91 7.22 5.88
C TYR A 76 9.39 8.61 5.52
N LYS A 77 8.93 9.65 6.21
CA LYS A 77 9.37 11.03 6.01
C LYS A 77 9.32 11.44 4.54
N LEU A 78 8.18 11.22 3.91
CA LEU A 78 7.99 11.54 2.47
C LEU A 78 8.08 13.03 2.15
N GLY A 79 8.26 13.87 3.18
CA GLY A 79 8.41 15.31 3.02
C GLY A 79 7.08 16.06 3.11
N LYS A 80 7.21 17.38 3.32
CA LYS A 80 6.06 18.26 3.53
C LYS A 80 5.21 18.46 2.27
N ASN A 81 5.79 18.20 1.10
CA ASN A 81 5.13 18.41 -0.18
C ASN A 81 4.45 17.17 -0.73
N ALA A 82 4.54 16.04 -0.03
CA ALA A 82 3.85 14.82 -0.43
C ALA A 82 2.33 15.04 -0.40
N ARG A 83 1.66 14.64 -1.48
CA ARG A 83 0.22 14.75 -1.64
C ARG A 83 -0.41 13.36 -1.63
N GLY A 84 -1.62 13.27 -1.14
CA GLY A 84 -2.35 12.03 -1.06
C GLY A 84 -3.81 12.17 -1.47
N VAL A 85 -4.59 11.14 -1.20
CA VAL A 85 -6.01 11.07 -1.58
C VAL A 85 -6.79 12.29 -1.07
N MET A 86 -6.52 12.76 0.15
CA MET A 86 -7.22 13.91 0.71
C MET A 86 -6.96 15.20 -0.06
N ASP A 87 -5.75 15.40 -0.54
CA ASP A 87 -5.43 16.57 -1.35
C ASP A 87 -6.21 16.54 -2.66
N TYR A 88 -6.26 15.38 -3.30
CA TYR A 88 -7.04 15.18 -4.52
C TYR A 88 -8.54 15.45 -4.29
N LEU A 89 -9.10 14.94 -3.20
CA LEU A 89 -10.53 15.12 -2.89
C LEU A 89 -10.89 16.59 -2.63
N LYS A 90 -9.96 17.35 -2.06
CA LYS A 90 -10.17 18.79 -1.82
C LYS A 90 -10.14 19.62 -3.09
N ASN A 91 -9.23 19.31 -4.01
CA ASN A 91 -9.03 20.04 -5.25
C ASN A 91 -8.77 19.07 -6.40
N PRO A 92 -9.80 18.38 -6.93
CA PRO A 92 -9.63 17.36 -7.97
C PRO A 92 -9.14 17.89 -9.31
N ASP A 93 -9.27 19.20 -9.55
CA ASP A 93 -8.83 19.84 -10.80
C ASP A 93 -7.35 20.21 -10.79
N GLU A 94 -6.69 20.11 -9.64
CA GLU A 94 -5.26 20.38 -9.53
C GLU A 94 -4.45 19.16 -9.95
N ASP A 95 -3.34 19.39 -10.64
CA ASP A 95 -2.44 18.31 -11.07
C ASP A 95 -1.52 17.90 -9.92
N TYR A 96 -1.75 16.70 -9.38
CA TYR A 96 -0.95 16.15 -8.29
C TYR A 96 -0.10 14.99 -8.73
N GLU A 97 1.12 14.94 -8.22
CA GLU A 97 1.93 13.73 -8.25
C GLU A 97 1.58 12.89 -7.02
N LEU A 98 0.59 12.00 -7.16
CA LEU A 98 0.05 11.23 -6.04
C LEU A 98 0.76 9.91 -5.80
N VAL A 99 1.30 9.30 -6.85
CA VAL A 99 1.86 7.95 -6.75
C VAL A 99 3.24 7.99 -6.11
N CYS A 100 3.41 7.22 -5.03
CA CYS A 100 4.69 6.95 -4.41
C CYS A 100 5.16 5.57 -4.84
N VAL A 101 6.27 5.50 -5.58
CA VAL A 101 6.86 4.21 -5.95
C VAL A 101 7.64 3.63 -4.77
N THR A 102 7.70 2.30 -4.73
CA THR A 102 8.50 1.60 -3.73
C THR A 102 9.76 1.03 -4.36
N ASN A 103 10.60 0.41 -3.53
CA ASN A 103 11.75 -0.35 -4.02
C ASN A 103 11.36 -1.68 -4.71
N HIS A 104 10.07 -1.95 -4.82
CA HIS A 104 9.53 -3.08 -5.60
C HIS A 104 8.69 -2.54 -6.76
N LYS A 105 9.04 -2.91 -7.98
CA LYS A 105 8.40 -2.39 -9.21
C LYS A 105 6.90 -2.65 -9.30
N GLU A 106 6.45 -3.73 -8.67
CA GLU A 106 5.07 -4.19 -8.75
C GLU A 106 4.18 -3.64 -7.65
N LEU A 107 4.71 -2.77 -6.76
CA LEU A 107 3.93 -2.17 -5.67
C LEU A 107 4.13 -0.67 -5.63
N ASP A 108 3.06 0.06 -5.85
CA ASP A 108 2.99 1.50 -5.70
C ASP A 108 1.97 1.87 -4.62
N ILE A 109 2.10 3.08 -4.09
CA ILE A 109 1.24 3.60 -3.00
C ILE A 109 0.70 4.98 -3.39
N ILE A 110 -0.55 5.22 -3.08
CA ILE A 110 -1.16 6.56 -3.10
C ILE A 110 -1.54 6.98 -1.69
#